data_de7255e5dc9f9c3a9cf2d25adfa211a0
#
_entry.id   de7255e5dc9f9c3a9cf2d25adfa211a0
#
_cell.length_a   1.000
_cell.length_b   1.000
_cell.length_c   1.000
_cell.angle_alpha   90.00
_cell.angle_beta   90.00
_cell.angle_gamma   90.00
#
_symmetry.space_group_name_H-M   'P 1'
#
loop_
_entity.id
_entity.type
_entity.pdbx_description
1 polymer ?
#
loop_
_entity_poly.entity_id
_entity_poly.type
_entity_poly.pdbx_seq_one_letter_code
_entity_poly.pdbx_strand_id
1 'polypeptide(L)'
;KVLIARWLANNPDVLILDEPTRGIDVGAKYEIYCIIADLAKQGKSIIMISSEMSEIIGMSNRVMVMCDGRITGFIDGKDATQENIMALATQFETAPEAAAANQ
;
A
#
# COMPACT_ATOMS: atom_id res chain seq x y z
N LYS A 1 6.83 -10.26 -12.41
CA LYS A 1 6.12 -11.55 -12.59
C LYS A 1 6.94 -12.74 -12.15
N VAL A 2 8.18 -12.82 -12.59
CA VAL A 2 9.06 -13.95 -12.24
C VAL A 2 9.27 -14.03 -10.74
N LEU A 3 9.47 -12.90 -10.06
CA LEU A 3 9.63 -12.86 -8.61
C LEU A 3 8.40 -13.35 -7.89
N ILE A 4 7.22 -12.90 -8.30
CA ILE A 4 5.96 -13.34 -7.69
C ILE A 4 5.78 -14.85 -7.86
N ALA A 5 6.07 -15.37 -9.06
CA ALA A 5 5.96 -16.79 -9.32
C ALA A 5 6.92 -17.61 -8.43
N ARG A 6 8.13 -17.12 -8.23
CA ARG A 6 9.10 -17.80 -7.34
C ARG A 6 8.61 -17.85 -5.90
N TRP A 7 8.05 -16.75 -5.41
CA TRP A 7 7.51 -16.71 -4.06
C TRP A 7 6.31 -17.64 -3.91
N LEU A 8 5.46 -17.72 -4.94
CA LEU A 8 4.30 -18.59 -4.94
C LEU A 8 4.69 -20.07 -4.93
N ALA A 9 5.82 -20.43 -5.52
CA ALA A 9 6.31 -21.79 -5.53
C ALA A 9 6.54 -22.32 -4.10
N ASN A 10 6.82 -21.45 -3.16
CA ASN A 10 7.00 -21.80 -1.75
C ASN A 10 5.68 -21.85 -0.97
N ASN A 11 4.58 -21.50 -1.61
CA ASN A 11 3.23 -21.49 -1.01
C ASN A 11 3.18 -20.74 0.34
N PRO A 12 3.62 -19.47 0.40
CA PRO A 12 3.63 -18.74 1.67
C PRO A 12 2.22 -18.34 2.09
N ASP A 13 2.01 -18.21 3.39
CA ASP A 13 0.74 -17.72 3.93
C ASP A 13 0.67 -16.19 3.95
N VAL A 14 1.82 -15.55 4.06
CA VAL A 14 1.93 -14.09 4.09
C VAL A 14 2.90 -13.65 3.00
N LEU A 15 2.47 -12.66 2.23
CA LEU A 15 3.27 -12.06 1.16
C LEU A 15 3.47 -10.58 1.46
N ILE A 16 4.70 -10.12 1.38
CA ILE A 16 5.03 -8.70 1.47
C ILE A 16 5.53 -8.26 0.11
N LEU A 17 4.79 -7.36 -0.53
CA LEU A 17 5.09 -6.88 -1.86
C LEU A 17 5.49 -5.41 -1.78
N ASP A 18 6.74 -5.13 -2.08
CA ASP A 18 7.29 -3.77 -2.00
C ASP A 18 7.32 -3.15 -3.39
N GLU A 19 6.46 -2.16 -3.60
CA GLU A 19 6.31 -1.45 -4.87
C GLU A 19 6.15 -2.43 -6.06
N PRO A 20 5.15 -3.33 -6.00
CA PRO A 20 5.09 -4.46 -6.95
C PRO A 20 4.85 -4.04 -8.40
N THR A 21 4.37 -2.83 -8.65
CA THR A 21 4.07 -2.36 -10.00
C THR A 21 5.00 -1.24 -10.46
N ARG A 22 6.04 -0.94 -9.71
CA ARG A 22 6.96 0.13 -10.06
C ARG A 22 7.65 -0.17 -11.39
N GLY A 23 7.61 0.81 -12.31
CA GLY A 23 8.24 0.68 -13.61
C GLY A 23 7.50 -0.22 -14.60
N ILE A 24 6.28 -0.62 -14.29
CA ILE A 24 5.49 -1.52 -15.13
C ILE A 24 4.42 -0.75 -15.90
N ASP A 25 4.15 -1.15 -17.14
CA ASP A 25 3.11 -0.56 -17.99
C ASP A 25 1.73 -0.68 -17.36
N VAL A 26 0.85 0.25 -17.70
CA VAL A 26 -0.53 0.27 -17.21
C VAL A 26 -1.24 -1.07 -17.45
N GLY A 27 -1.10 -1.64 -18.65
CA GLY A 27 -1.73 -2.93 -18.96
C GLY A 27 -1.20 -4.09 -18.15
N ALA A 28 0.11 -4.12 -17.94
CA ALA A 28 0.76 -5.15 -17.13
C ALA A 28 0.45 -5.00 -15.65
N LYS A 29 0.21 -3.77 -15.18
CA LYS A 29 -0.19 -3.54 -13.78
C LYS A 29 -1.50 -4.25 -13.46
N TYR A 30 -2.44 -4.21 -14.38
CA TYR A 30 -3.73 -4.85 -14.17
C TYR A 30 -3.58 -6.36 -13.92
N GLU A 31 -2.69 -7.00 -14.67
CA GLU A 31 -2.41 -8.43 -14.47
C GLU A 31 -1.88 -8.71 -13.07
N ILE A 32 -1.00 -7.85 -12.58
CA ILE A 32 -0.45 -7.98 -11.22
C ILE A 32 -1.55 -7.80 -10.18
N TYR A 33 -2.43 -6.84 -10.38
CA TYR A 33 -3.55 -6.62 -9.46
C TYR A 33 -4.47 -7.83 -9.42
N CYS A 34 -4.73 -8.46 -10.55
CA CYS A 34 -5.55 -9.67 -10.60
C CYS A 34 -4.90 -10.82 -9.84
N ILE A 35 -3.59 -10.98 -9.96
CA ILE A 35 -2.85 -12.01 -9.21
C ILE A 35 -2.96 -11.76 -7.71
N ILE A 36 -2.78 -10.53 -7.28
CA ILE A 36 -2.87 -10.16 -5.86
C ILE A 36 -4.28 -10.41 -5.33
N ALA A 37 -5.29 -10.02 -6.08
CA ALA A 37 -6.68 -10.25 -5.69
C ALA A 37 -7.01 -11.73 -5.57
N ASP A 38 -6.52 -12.55 -6.50
CA ASP A 38 -6.74 -13.99 -6.45
C ASP A 38 -6.08 -14.63 -5.24
N LEU A 39 -4.87 -14.19 -4.91
CA LEU A 39 -4.16 -14.69 -3.73
C LEU A 39 -4.92 -14.34 -2.45
N ALA A 40 -5.47 -13.15 -2.37
CA ALA A 40 -6.26 -12.75 -1.22
C ALA A 40 -7.53 -13.61 -1.10
N LYS A 41 -8.16 -13.94 -2.22
CA LYS A 41 -9.33 -14.82 -2.23
C LYS A 41 -9.00 -16.23 -1.76
N GLN A 42 -7.77 -16.68 -1.99
CA GLN A 42 -7.30 -17.99 -1.55
C GLN A 42 -6.98 -18.04 -0.06
N GLY A 43 -7.14 -16.94 0.64
CA GLY A 43 -6.88 -16.86 2.07
C GLY A 43 -5.48 -16.41 2.43
N LYS A 44 -4.69 -15.98 1.46
CA LYS A 44 -3.35 -15.44 1.72
C LYS A 44 -3.46 -14.04 2.33
N SER A 45 -2.55 -13.73 3.24
CA SER A 45 -2.44 -12.38 3.80
C SER A 45 -1.41 -11.60 2.98
N ILE A 46 -1.79 -10.43 2.51
CA ILE A 46 -0.92 -9.64 1.64
C ILE A 46 -0.70 -8.27 2.24
N ILE A 47 0.56 -7.89 2.36
CA ILE A 47 0.98 -6.54 2.73
C ILE A 47 1.59 -5.93 1.46
N MET A 48 0.96 -4.90 0.94
CA MET A 48 1.44 -4.21 -0.25
C MET A 48 1.96 -2.83 0.13
N ILE A 49 3.19 -2.58 -0.19
CA ILE A 49 3.81 -1.27 0.03
C ILE A 49 3.80 -0.53 -1.29
N SER A 50 3.22 0.65 -1.32
CA SER A 50 3.12 1.42 -2.56
C SER A 50 3.15 2.91 -2.28
N SER A 51 3.76 3.65 -3.18
CA SER A 51 3.73 5.11 -3.18
C SER A 51 2.68 5.66 -4.13
N GLU A 52 1.98 4.79 -4.87
CA GLU A 52 0.94 5.21 -5.81
C GLU A 52 -0.43 5.23 -5.12
N MET A 53 -1.02 6.42 -5.04
CA MET A 53 -2.30 6.61 -4.34
C MET A 53 -3.43 5.79 -4.94
N SER A 54 -3.54 5.76 -6.25
CA SER A 54 -4.59 5.02 -6.93
C SER A 54 -4.51 3.52 -6.65
N GLU A 55 -3.29 2.99 -6.56
CA GLU A 55 -3.05 1.59 -6.25
C GLU A 55 -3.52 1.26 -4.84
N ILE A 56 -3.15 2.10 -3.89
CA ILE A 56 -3.54 1.93 -2.48
C ILE A 56 -5.07 1.96 -2.35
N ILE A 57 -5.71 2.95 -2.93
CA ILE A 57 -7.16 3.11 -2.81
C ILE A 57 -7.89 1.95 -3.50
N GLY A 58 -7.41 1.55 -4.66
CA GLY A 58 -8.08 0.52 -5.46
C GLY A 58 -7.91 -0.91 -4.97
N MET A 59 -6.84 -1.18 -4.23
CA MET A 59 -6.45 -2.56 -3.90
C MET A 59 -6.60 -2.92 -2.43
N SER A 60 -6.62 -1.95 -1.54
CA SER A 60 -6.47 -2.23 -0.11
C SER A 60 -7.79 -2.43 0.61
N ASN A 61 -7.85 -3.44 1.46
CA ASN A 61 -8.95 -3.59 2.42
C ASN A 61 -8.73 -2.66 3.62
N ARG A 62 -7.48 -2.41 3.95
CA ARG A 62 -7.10 -1.57 5.07
C ARG A 62 -5.79 -0.89 4.73
N VAL A 63 -5.71 0.38 5.00
CA VAL A 63 -4.54 1.20 4.69
C VAL A 63 -3.84 1.59 5.97
N MET A 64 -2.55 1.31 6.04
CA MET A 64 -1.68 1.79 7.11
C MET A 64 -0.83 2.90 6.52
N VAL A 65 -0.89 4.08 7.10
CA VAL A 65 -0.16 5.23 6.60
C VAL A 65 1.03 5.50 7.50
N MET A 66 2.17 5.75 6.87
CA MET A 66 3.40 6.07 7.57
C MET A 66 3.92 7.43 7.15
N CYS A 67 4.52 8.12 8.08
CA CYS A 67 5.20 9.37 7.82
C CYS A 67 6.41 9.46 8.74
N ASP A 68 7.56 9.71 8.13
CA ASP A 68 8.81 9.94 8.87
C ASP A 68 9.15 8.78 9.82
N GLY A 69 8.96 7.56 9.34
CA GLY A 69 9.28 6.34 10.11
C GLY A 69 8.26 5.98 11.18
N ARG A 70 7.12 6.67 11.21
CA ARG A 70 6.08 6.44 12.21
C ARG A 70 4.76 6.06 11.54
N ILE A 71 3.99 5.24 12.22
CA ILE A 71 2.62 4.95 11.78
C ILE A 71 1.74 6.11 12.23
N THR A 72 1.13 6.79 11.26
CA THR A 72 0.29 7.96 11.57
C THR A 72 -1.20 7.61 11.64
N GLY A 73 -1.59 6.46 11.12
CA GLY A 73 -2.98 6.03 11.25
C GLY A 73 -3.32 4.85 10.36
N PHE A 74 -4.53 4.36 10.55
CA PHE A 74 -5.12 3.29 9.76
C PHE A 74 -6.45 3.78 9.21
N ILE A 75 -6.75 3.40 7.97
CA ILE A 75 -8.00 3.76 7.31
C ILE A 75 -8.56 2.49 6.67
N ASP A 76 -9.86 2.21 6.87
CA ASP A 76 -10.50 1.10 6.16
C ASP A 76 -10.54 1.42 4.67
N GLY A 77 -10.35 0.41 3.83
CA GLY A 77 -10.31 0.60 2.39
C GLY A 77 -11.55 1.27 1.83
N LYS A 78 -12.71 0.95 2.38
CA LYS A 78 -13.98 1.55 1.96
C LYS A 78 -14.06 3.06 2.25
N ASP A 79 -13.30 3.53 3.22
CA ASP A 79 -13.28 4.93 3.64
C ASP A 79 -12.06 5.68 3.13
N ALA A 80 -11.15 4.99 2.46
CA ALA A 80 -9.89 5.58 2.00
C ALA A 80 -10.12 6.56 0.86
N THR A 81 -9.65 7.78 1.05
CA THR A 81 -9.64 8.82 0.02
C THR A 81 -8.25 9.40 -0.10
N GLN A 82 -7.98 10.02 -1.23
CA GLN A 82 -6.70 10.70 -1.42
C GLN A 82 -6.46 11.73 -0.31
N GLU A 83 -7.50 12.43 0.08
CA GLU A 83 -7.41 13.50 1.07
C GLU A 83 -7.04 12.96 2.45
N ASN A 84 -7.74 11.92 2.93
CA ASN A 84 -7.47 11.41 4.27
C ASN A 84 -6.14 10.66 4.35
N ILE A 85 -5.73 9.99 3.28
CA ILE A 85 -4.43 9.34 3.24
C ILE A 85 -3.32 10.39 3.25
N MET A 86 -3.44 11.42 2.43
CA MET A 86 -2.45 12.49 2.37
C MET A 86 -2.34 13.24 3.68
N ALA A 87 -3.45 13.47 4.36
CA ALA A 87 -3.43 14.13 5.66
C ALA A 87 -2.56 13.37 6.66
N LEU A 88 -2.63 12.05 6.65
CA LEU A 88 -1.79 11.22 7.51
C LEU A 88 -0.36 11.10 6.99
N ALA A 89 -0.19 10.98 5.68
CA ALA A 89 1.12 10.80 5.08
C ALA A 89 2.01 12.03 5.23
N THR A 90 1.43 13.19 5.38
CA THR A 90 2.16 14.47 5.50
C THR A 90 2.02 15.09 6.87
N GLN A 91 1.57 14.34 7.85
CA GLN A 91 1.26 14.85 9.18
C GLN A 91 2.44 15.58 9.82
N PHE A 92 3.67 15.10 9.59
CA PHE A 92 4.87 15.72 10.16
C PHE A 92 5.58 16.66 9.19
N GLU A 93 5.16 16.69 7.94
CA GLU A 93 5.78 17.50 6.89
C GLU A 93 5.03 18.79 6.59
N THR A 94 3.71 18.78 6.71
CA THR A 94 2.84 19.83 6.23
C THR A 94 2.89 21.12 7.02
N ALA A 95 3.39 21.08 8.25
CA ALA A 95 3.36 22.24 9.13
C ALA A 95 4.61 22.28 9.99
N PRO A 96 5.79 22.55 9.39
CA PRO A 96 7.03 22.65 10.17
C PRO A 96 6.93 23.69 11.28
N GLU A 97 6.24 24.80 11.01
CA GLU A 97 6.05 25.84 12.03
C GLU A 97 5.15 25.37 13.16
N ALA A 98 4.05 24.70 12.82
CA ALA A 98 3.15 24.14 13.81
C ALA A 98 3.84 23.03 14.62
N ALA A 99 4.63 22.21 13.96
CA ALA A 99 5.41 21.18 14.64
C ALA A 99 6.42 21.79 15.60
N ALA A 100 7.10 22.87 15.17
CA ALA A 100 8.04 23.59 16.02
C ALA A 100 7.33 24.26 17.20
N ALA A 101 6.13 24.78 16.98
CA ALA A 101 5.34 25.43 18.02
C ALA A 101 4.87 24.43 19.09
N ASN A 102 4.70 23.18 18.72
CA ASN A 102 4.27 22.11 19.62
C ASN A 102 5.41 21.47 20.40
N GLN A 103 6.61 21.88 20.08
CA GLN A 103 7.79 21.40 20.78
C GLN A 103 8.19 22.39 21.85
#